data_d89a619864f549ee60a127ef44c03e8c
#
_entry.id   d89a619864f549ee60a127ef44c03e8c
#
_cell.length_a   1.000
_cell.length_b   1.000
_cell.length_c   1.000
_cell.angle_alpha   90.00
_cell.angle_beta   90.00
_cell.angle_gamma   90.00
#
_symmetry.space_group_name_H-M   'P 1'
#
loop_
_entity.id
_entity.type
_entity.pdbx_description
1 polymer ?
#
loop_
_entity_poly.entity_id
_entity_poly.type
_entity_poly.pdbx_seq_one_letter_code
_entity_poly.pdbx_strand_id
1 'polypeptide(L)'
;MNAIGIAGSGLDVNRQWLNAISDNIANMNDATPTSGPAFQARYVEAEAGAGTSGVFVKATVLGDSTGIVESDPTSPLADANGNVRMPNIDLGDQMGQLIMAQRAYEANAKVVTDAQTTYQAALAIGKNN
;
A
#
# COMPACT_ATOMS: atom_id res chain seq x y z
N MET A 1 5.61 23.97 -3.95
CA MET A 1 6.56 22.83 -4.03
C MET A 1 6.92 22.61 -5.49
N ASN A 2 8.16 22.25 -5.80
CA ASN A 2 8.55 21.95 -7.17
C ASN A 2 8.18 20.52 -7.60
N ALA A 3 8.33 20.18 -8.89
CA ALA A 3 7.96 18.87 -9.43
C ALA A 3 8.63 17.70 -8.70
N ILE A 4 9.90 17.87 -8.28
CA ILE A 4 10.64 16.86 -7.52
C ILE A 4 9.96 16.61 -6.15
N GLY A 5 9.58 17.68 -5.45
CA GLY A 5 8.91 17.55 -4.14
C GLY A 5 7.52 16.92 -4.25
N ILE A 6 6.76 17.27 -5.27
CA ILE A 6 5.43 16.70 -5.53
C ILE A 6 5.57 15.20 -5.86
N ALA A 7 6.46 14.85 -6.78
CA ALA A 7 6.72 13.45 -7.12
C ALA A 7 7.29 12.67 -5.93
N GLY A 8 8.15 13.28 -5.10
CA GLY A 8 8.66 12.69 -3.87
C GLY A 8 7.56 12.35 -2.87
N SER A 9 6.58 13.23 -2.68
CA SER A 9 5.41 12.94 -1.84
C SER A 9 4.59 11.76 -2.39
N GLY A 10 4.47 11.65 -3.71
CA GLY A 10 3.85 10.49 -4.36
C GLY A 10 4.61 9.19 -4.11
N LEU A 11 5.94 9.21 -4.11
CA LEU A 11 6.76 8.04 -3.77
C LEU A 11 6.49 7.58 -2.34
N ASP A 12 6.36 8.49 -1.38
CA ASP A 12 6.08 8.15 0.01
C ASP A 12 4.70 7.50 0.17
N VAL A 13 3.67 8.03 -0.46
CA VAL A 13 2.33 7.44 -0.46
C VAL A 13 2.34 6.06 -1.10
N ASN A 14 2.99 5.91 -2.26
CA ASN A 14 3.05 4.62 -2.94
C ASN A 14 3.84 3.58 -2.15
N ARG A 15 4.89 3.97 -1.43
CA ARG A 15 5.63 3.08 -0.53
C ARG A 15 4.76 2.59 0.62
N GLN A 16 3.98 3.47 1.24
CA GLN A 16 3.03 3.09 2.30
C GLN A 16 1.95 2.15 1.76
N TRP A 17 1.47 2.39 0.55
CA TRP A 17 0.53 1.51 -0.11
C TRP A 17 1.13 0.13 -0.38
N LEU A 18 2.36 0.05 -0.91
CA LEU A 18 3.09 -1.21 -1.10
C LEU A 18 3.27 -1.97 0.22
N ASN A 19 3.60 -1.27 1.31
CA ASN A 19 3.73 -1.88 2.63
C ASN A 19 2.40 -2.46 3.13
N ALA A 20 1.30 -1.72 2.98
CA ALA A 20 -0.03 -2.19 3.36
C ALA A 20 -0.44 -3.45 2.57
N ILE A 21 -0.20 -3.47 1.26
CA ILE A 21 -0.47 -4.64 0.41
C ILE A 21 0.39 -5.83 0.84
N SER A 22 1.67 -5.60 1.13
CA SER A 22 2.59 -6.65 1.59
C SER A 22 2.13 -7.25 2.93
N ASP A 23 1.68 -6.41 3.87
CA ASP A 23 1.11 -6.87 5.14
C ASP A 23 -0.16 -7.70 4.91
N ASN A 24 -1.04 -7.28 4.01
CA ASN A 24 -2.26 -8.00 3.68
C ASN A 24 -1.95 -9.39 3.10
N ILE A 25 -1.02 -9.47 2.14
CA ILE A 25 -0.62 -10.74 1.52
C ILE A 25 0.07 -11.65 2.56
N ALA A 26 0.94 -11.10 3.40
CA ALA A 26 1.66 -11.87 4.42
C ALA A 26 0.72 -12.50 5.46
N ASN A 27 -0.40 -11.83 5.77
CA ASN A 27 -1.34 -12.25 6.81
C ASN A 27 -2.66 -12.83 6.26
N MET A 28 -2.79 -13.00 4.96
CA MET A 28 -4.05 -13.47 4.35
C MET A 28 -4.46 -14.88 4.78
N ASN A 29 -3.50 -15.70 5.22
CA ASN A 29 -3.73 -17.06 5.72
C ASN A 29 -3.59 -17.18 7.25
N ASP A 30 -3.64 -16.06 7.97
CA ASP A 30 -3.51 -16.04 9.42
C ASP A 30 -4.82 -16.46 10.07
N ALA A 31 -4.92 -17.77 10.38
CA ALA A 31 -6.09 -18.35 11.04
C ALA A 31 -6.17 -17.90 12.50
N THR A 32 -7.37 -17.57 12.94
CA THR A 32 -7.68 -17.25 14.36
C THR A 32 -8.85 -18.08 14.85
N PRO A 33 -9.03 -18.21 16.18
CA PRO A 33 -10.23 -18.85 16.75
C PRO A 33 -11.50 -18.09 16.31
N THR A 34 -12.59 -18.81 16.09
CA THR A 34 -13.88 -18.21 15.71
C THR A 34 -14.43 -17.25 16.78
N SER A 35 -13.96 -17.33 18.02
CA SER A 35 -14.30 -16.42 19.11
C SER A 35 -13.57 -15.07 19.05
N GLY A 36 -12.51 -14.96 18.25
CA GLY A 36 -11.72 -13.74 18.09
C GLY A 36 -11.91 -13.07 16.73
N PRO A 37 -11.38 -11.85 16.55
CA PRO A 37 -11.41 -11.18 15.27
C PRO A 37 -10.41 -11.80 14.29
N ALA A 38 -10.69 -11.70 12.98
CA ALA A 38 -9.73 -11.97 11.93
C ALA A 38 -8.72 -10.84 11.81
N PHE A 39 -7.56 -11.09 11.17
CA PHE A 39 -6.68 -10.04 10.72
C PHE A 39 -7.45 -9.09 9.79
N GLN A 40 -7.32 -7.80 10.03
CA GLN A 40 -7.96 -6.76 9.23
C GLN A 40 -7.02 -6.27 8.13
N ALA A 41 -7.45 -6.38 6.88
CA ALA A 41 -6.71 -5.80 5.77
C ALA A 41 -6.50 -4.29 5.96
N ARG A 42 -5.36 -3.79 5.52
CA ARG A 42 -4.99 -2.38 5.59
C ARG A 42 -5.12 -1.73 4.24
N TYR A 43 -5.77 -0.57 4.20
CA TYR A 43 -5.96 0.23 3.01
C TYR A 43 -5.44 1.64 3.25
N VAL A 44 -4.62 2.14 2.33
CA VAL A 44 -4.08 3.50 2.40
C VAL A 44 -5.05 4.45 1.70
N GLU A 45 -5.51 5.44 2.43
CA GLU A 45 -6.31 6.54 1.91
C GLU A 45 -5.40 7.75 1.70
N ALA A 46 -5.27 8.20 0.44
CA ALA A 46 -4.44 9.34 0.08
C ALA A 46 -5.29 10.59 -0.15
N GLU A 47 -4.73 11.74 0.17
CA GLU A 47 -5.36 13.05 -0.03
C GLU A 47 -4.37 14.01 -0.69
N ALA A 48 -4.86 14.81 -1.63
CA ALA A 48 -4.08 15.88 -2.23
C ALA A 48 -3.91 17.03 -1.24
N GLY A 49 -2.68 17.51 -1.11
CA GLY A 49 -2.40 18.72 -0.36
C GLY A 49 -2.91 19.97 -1.05
N ALA A 50 -3.10 21.05 -0.30
CA ALA A 50 -3.54 22.32 -0.84
C ALA A 50 -2.55 22.88 -1.87
N GLY A 51 -3.07 23.35 -3.01
CA GLY A 51 -2.26 23.94 -4.07
C GLY A 51 -1.23 22.95 -4.65
N THR A 52 0.05 23.26 -4.51
CA THR A 52 1.18 22.45 -5.00
C THR A 52 1.89 21.67 -3.90
N SER A 53 1.21 21.35 -2.80
CA SER A 53 1.83 20.68 -1.64
C SER A 53 2.05 19.18 -1.83
N GLY A 54 1.59 18.60 -2.95
CA GLY A 54 1.75 17.19 -3.25
C GLY A 54 0.61 16.33 -2.72
N VAL A 55 0.89 15.08 -2.36
CA VAL A 55 -0.06 14.10 -1.87
C VAL A 55 0.40 13.52 -0.53
N PHE A 56 -0.54 13.20 0.35
CA PHE A 56 -0.27 12.68 1.68
C PHE A 56 -1.14 11.46 1.97
N VAL A 57 -0.67 10.60 2.88
CA VAL A 57 -1.54 9.59 3.48
C VAL A 57 -2.43 10.27 4.51
N LYS A 58 -3.72 10.28 4.24
CA LYS A 58 -4.74 10.81 5.15
C LYS A 58 -5.00 9.85 6.30
N ALA A 59 -5.14 8.57 5.97
CA ALA A 59 -5.43 7.51 6.93
C ALA A 59 -5.00 6.15 6.40
N THR A 60 -4.79 5.22 7.32
CA THR A 60 -4.80 3.79 7.04
C THR A 60 -6.11 3.24 7.57
N VAL A 61 -6.97 2.79 6.66
CA VAL A 61 -8.29 2.24 6.98
C VAL A 61 -8.16 0.74 7.16
N LEU A 62 -8.77 0.21 8.21
CA LEU A 62 -8.83 -1.23 8.47
C LEU A 62 -10.06 -1.82 7.79
N GLY A 63 -9.89 -3.01 7.22
CA GLY A 63 -10.97 -3.79 6.63
C GLY A 63 -11.81 -4.53 7.66
N ASP A 64 -12.53 -5.53 7.18
CA ASP A 64 -13.45 -6.32 7.99
C ASP A 64 -12.72 -7.18 9.03
N SER A 65 -13.12 -7.09 10.30
CA SER A 65 -12.63 -7.95 11.39
C SER A 65 -13.42 -9.25 11.54
N THR A 66 -14.56 -9.38 10.88
CA THR A 66 -15.39 -10.58 10.92
C THR A 66 -14.74 -11.73 10.17
N GLY A 67 -14.07 -11.42 9.06
CA GLY A 67 -13.40 -12.41 8.23
C GLY A 67 -14.33 -13.45 7.65
N ILE A 68 -13.77 -14.62 7.33
CA ILE A 68 -14.47 -15.77 6.76
C ILE A 68 -14.28 -16.96 7.69
N VAL A 69 -15.34 -17.72 7.94
CA VAL A 69 -15.27 -18.97 8.71
C VAL A 69 -14.99 -20.11 7.74
N GLU A 70 -13.90 -20.84 7.99
CA GLU A 70 -13.49 -22.00 7.20
C GLU A 70 -13.43 -23.27 8.06
N SER A 71 -13.70 -24.41 7.44
CA SER A 71 -13.60 -25.70 8.11
C SER A 71 -12.15 -26.21 8.05
N ASP A 72 -11.51 -26.27 9.19
CA ASP A 72 -10.19 -26.89 9.41
C ASP A 72 -10.17 -27.62 10.75
N PRO A 73 -10.74 -28.84 10.82
CA PRO A 73 -10.80 -29.60 12.06
C PRO A 73 -9.44 -30.02 12.61
N THR A 74 -8.40 -29.94 11.80
CA THR A 74 -7.03 -30.31 12.19
C THR A 74 -6.26 -29.17 12.83
N SER A 75 -6.77 -27.95 12.70
CA SER A 75 -6.15 -26.77 13.31
C SER A 75 -6.25 -26.82 14.85
N PRO A 76 -5.17 -26.47 15.55
CA PRO A 76 -5.23 -26.31 17.02
C PRO A 76 -6.10 -25.11 17.45
N LEU A 77 -6.49 -24.25 16.51
CA LEU A 77 -7.35 -23.08 16.72
C LEU A 77 -8.82 -23.36 16.40
N ALA A 78 -9.15 -24.58 15.93
CA ALA A 78 -10.50 -24.94 15.57
C ALA A 78 -11.44 -24.92 16.78
N ASP A 79 -12.66 -24.44 16.55
CA ASP A 79 -13.74 -24.51 17.53
C ASP A 79 -14.32 -25.93 17.64
N ALA A 80 -15.36 -26.10 18.49
CA ALA A 80 -16.03 -27.38 18.70
C ALA A 80 -16.66 -27.98 17.43
N ASN A 81 -16.89 -27.17 16.40
CA ASN A 81 -17.42 -27.57 15.10
C ASN A 81 -16.33 -27.81 14.05
N GLY A 82 -15.06 -27.68 14.44
CA GLY A 82 -13.93 -27.82 13.55
C GLY A 82 -13.70 -26.60 12.63
N ASN A 83 -14.13 -25.41 13.01
CA ASN A 83 -14.01 -24.21 12.22
C ASN A 83 -12.95 -23.23 12.78
N VAL A 84 -12.31 -22.50 11.88
CA VAL A 84 -11.40 -21.39 12.18
C VAL A 84 -11.90 -20.13 11.49
N ARG A 85 -11.38 -18.98 11.89
CA ARG A 85 -11.64 -17.69 11.24
C ARG A 85 -10.44 -17.27 10.42
N MET A 86 -10.68 -16.94 9.15
CA MET A 86 -9.65 -16.47 8.21
C MET A 86 -9.88 -15.01 7.85
N PRO A 87 -8.83 -14.25 7.51
CA PRO A 87 -8.99 -12.90 6.98
C PRO A 87 -9.79 -12.89 5.68
N ASN A 88 -10.65 -11.89 5.51
CA ASN A 88 -11.34 -11.66 4.25
C ASN A 88 -10.46 -10.84 3.30
N ILE A 89 -9.44 -11.48 2.73
CA ILE A 89 -8.48 -10.88 1.82
C ILE A 89 -8.42 -11.73 0.55
N ASP A 90 -8.68 -11.11 -0.59
CA ASP A 90 -8.56 -11.73 -1.90
C ASP A 90 -7.16 -11.50 -2.48
N LEU A 91 -6.44 -12.58 -2.78
CA LEU A 91 -5.09 -12.49 -3.33
C LEU A 91 -5.05 -11.82 -4.70
N GLY A 92 -6.05 -12.07 -5.55
CA GLY A 92 -6.14 -11.48 -6.89
C GLY A 92 -6.27 -9.95 -6.82
N ASP A 93 -7.11 -9.46 -5.92
CA ASP A 93 -7.27 -8.02 -5.67
C ASP A 93 -5.97 -7.41 -5.12
N GLN A 94 -5.31 -8.06 -4.17
CA GLN A 94 -4.04 -7.58 -3.61
C GLN A 94 -2.93 -7.54 -4.67
N MET A 95 -2.83 -8.55 -5.52
CA MET A 95 -1.86 -8.59 -6.62
C MET A 95 -2.14 -7.50 -7.66
N GLY A 96 -3.40 -7.24 -7.98
CA GLY A 96 -3.81 -6.13 -8.85
C GLY A 96 -3.38 -4.78 -8.28
N GLN A 97 -3.63 -4.55 -7.01
CA GLN A 97 -3.21 -3.33 -6.30
C GLN A 97 -1.68 -3.23 -6.23
N LEU A 98 -0.96 -4.34 -6.02
CA LEU A 98 0.49 -4.38 -6.01
C LEU A 98 1.07 -3.88 -7.33
N ILE A 99 0.55 -4.37 -8.46
CA ILE A 99 0.98 -3.93 -9.79
C ILE A 99 0.72 -2.43 -10.00
N MET A 100 -0.46 -1.95 -9.59
CA MET A 100 -0.79 -0.52 -9.69
C MET A 100 0.14 0.34 -8.83
N ALA A 101 0.40 -0.06 -7.60
CA ALA A 101 1.28 0.66 -6.67
C ALA A 101 2.73 0.68 -7.17
N GLN A 102 3.24 -0.43 -7.71
CA GLN A 102 4.56 -0.50 -8.32
C GLN A 102 4.68 0.44 -9.52
N ARG A 103 3.71 0.43 -10.43
CA ARG A 103 3.71 1.31 -11.60
C ARG A 103 3.64 2.78 -11.21
N ALA A 104 2.83 3.12 -10.21
CA ALA A 104 2.73 4.48 -9.69
C ALA A 104 4.05 4.93 -9.05
N TYR A 105 4.72 4.04 -8.30
CA TYR A 105 6.03 4.30 -7.73
C TYR A 105 7.08 4.55 -8.82
N GLU A 106 7.16 3.68 -9.82
CA GLU A 106 8.08 3.80 -10.96
C GLU A 106 7.85 5.09 -11.75
N ALA A 107 6.59 5.46 -12.00
CA ALA A 107 6.24 6.69 -12.69
C ALA A 107 6.71 7.93 -11.92
N ASN A 108 6.48 7.99 -10.61
CA ASN A 108 6.96 9.09 -9.77
C ASN A 108 8.49 9.13 -9.68
N ALA A 109 9.16 7.98 -9.58
CA ALA A 109 10.61 7.89 -9.60
C ALA A 109 11.19 8.42 -10.93
N LYS A 110 10.54 8.11 -12.06
CA LYS A 110 10.92 8.64 -13.37
C LYS A 110 10.80 10.17 -13.44
N VAL A 111 9.72 10.74 -12.93
CA VAL A 111 9.52 12.20 -12.87
C VAL A 111 10.64 12.85 -12.05
N VAL A 112 11.02 12.29 -10.91
CA VAL A 112 12.13 12.80 -10.09
C VAL A 112 13.43 12.80 -10.89
N THR A 113 13.76 11.69 -11.55
CA THR A 113 14.98 11.57 -12.37
C THR A 113 15.01 12.56 -13.53
N ASP A 114 13.90 12.68 -14.26
CA ASP A 114 13.80 13.60 -15.39
C ASP A 114 13.92 15.07 -14.97
N ALA A 115 13.29 15.41 -13.84
CA ALA A 115 13.40 16.76 -13.27
C ALA A 115 14.83 17.08 -12.80
N GLN A 116 15.52 16.13 -12.19
CA GLN A 116 16.93 16.28 -11.81
C GLN A 116 17.83 16.49 -13.03
N THR A 117 17.63 15.69 -14.07
CA THR A 117 18.40 15.82 -15.34
C THR A 117 18.19 17.19 -15.98
N THR A 118 16.94 17.65 -16.04
CA THR A 118 16.60 18.97 -16.57
C THR A 118 17.26 20.09 -15.76
N TYR A 119 17.24 19.99 -14.45
CA TYR A 119 17.87 20.95 -13.56
C TYR A 119 19.40 21.02 -13.76
N GLN A 120 20.04 19.85 -13.87
CA GLN A 120 21.48 19.75 -14.13
C GLN A 120 21.85 20.37 -15.50
N ALA A 121 21.04 20.11 -16.53
CA ALA A 121 21.25 20.71 -17.86
C ALA A 121 21.13 22.23 -17.81
N ALA A 122 20.14 22.77 -17.10
CA ALA A 122 19.97 24.20 -16.90
C ALA A 122 21.17 24.86 -16.19
N LEU A 123 21.70 24.21 -15.15
CA LEU A 123 22.88 24.65 -14.42
C LEU A 123 24.13 24.66 -15.34
N ALA A 124 24.28 23.65 -16.19
CA ALA A 124 25.41 23.56 -17.12
C ALA A 124 25.38 24.72 -18.14
N ILE A 125 24.20 25.08 -18.63
CA ILE A 125 24.03 26.26 -19.55
C ILE A 125 24.38 27.55 -18.81
N GLY A 126 23.94 27.71 -17.55
CA GLY A 126 24.21 28.91 -16.76
C GLY A 126 25.68 29.09 -16.38
N LYS A 127 26.49 28.04 -16.38
CA LYS A 127 27.93 28.10 -16.09
C LYS A 127 28.79 28.47 -17.31
N ASN A 128 28.24 28.31 -18.51
CA ASN A 128 28.95 28.58 -19.76
C ASN A 128 28.70 29.99 -20.32
N ASN A 129 27.96 30.84 -19.62
CA ASN A 129 27.75 32.26 -19.87
C ASN A 129 28.37 33.09 -18.74
#